data_6615deca6bda9a064b4eefddb9fe2d47
#
_entry.id   6615deca6bda9a064b4eefddb9fe2d47
#
_cell.length_a   1.000
_cell.length_b   1.000
_cell.length_c   1.000
_cell.angle_alpha   90.00
_cell.angle_beta   90.00
_cell.angle_gamma   90.00
#
_symmetry.space_group_name_H-M   'P 1'
#
loop_
_entity.id
_entity.type
_entity.pdbx_description
1 polymer ?
#
loop_
_entity_poly.entity_id
_entity_poly.type
_entity_poly.pdbx_seq_one_letter_code
_entity_poly.pdbx_strand_id
1 'polypeptide(L)'
;TKESEVDEDRTNLGLYIELENQLTDDFYWAAAVRYEDYSDFGGNTSWKLSGRYELTDSVALRLTTDTGFRAPSVQQLYFTNVSTFFDPDPVTGEFIPRESGTFNQLSPVRAELGIPDLKAEVSHSYSAGIVYTGDNGFAVTLDAYEINVDDRIILSGSIDKESSPAIAAILEGTNADSARFFMNAVDTKTQGVDLVITQGFDLGEYGDLKANLAYSYKETEIESISLPSILNGLEDELFDNIEVVRMTEANPKNTANIGFTHQYDDFTTNLRFSYFGEYTVGYSSSEVEYGARWTTDLSTRYRATDNLSVTLGVQNLFDTYPEKRPEDNNFNGIFVYPLTNTPFGFNGGYYYLDLRYTY
;
A
#
# COMPACT_ATOMS: atom_id res chain seq x y z
N THR A 1 -1.93 18.33 24.38
CA THR A 1 -1.37 18.28 25.76
C THR A 1 0.14 18.32 25.66
N LYS A 2 0.85 18.82 26.68
CA LYS A 2 2.34 18.83 26.73
C LYS A 2 2.96 17.45 26.60
N GLU A 3 2.19 16.41 26.85
CA GLU A 3 2.58 14.99 26.74
C GLU A 3 2.65 14.48 25.29
N SER A 4 2.10 15.23 24.34
CA SER A 4 2.17 14.92 22.91
C SER A 4 3.28 15.66 22.15
N GLU A 5 4.05 16.52 22.83
CA GLU A 5 5.23 17.16 22.24
C GLU A 5 6.43 16.24 22.42
N VAL A 6 6.91 15.69 21.31
CA VAL A 6 8.13 14.85 21.25
C VAL A 6 9.11 15.52 20.31
N ASP A 7 10.32 15.75 20.80
CA ASP A 7 11.44 16.30 20.01
C ASP A 7 12.54 15.21 19.98
N GLU A 8 12.41 14.31 19.02
CA GLU A 8 13.32 13.18 18.86
C GLU A 8 13.87 13.15 17.44
N ASP A 9 15.16 12.88 17.30
CA ASP A 9 15.86 12.75 16.05
C ASP A 9 16.41 11.34 15.83
N ARG A 10 16.63 10.99 14.57
CA ARG A 10 17.20 9.71 14.16
C ARG A 10 18.41 9.93 13.27
N THR A 11 19.47 9.22 13.56
CA THR A 11 20.62 9.10 12.66
C THR A 11 20.73 7.68 12.13
N ASN A 12 21.26 7.55 10.90
CA ASN A 12 21.50 6.27 10.25
C ASN A 12 22.90 6.25 9.64
N LEU A 13 23.62 5.14 9.86
CA LEU A 13 24.87 4.83 9.17
C LEU A 13 24.65 3.59 8.30
N GLY A 14 24.84 3.73 6.99
CA GLY A 14 24.68 2.63 6.03
C GLY A 14 25.97 2.33 5.28
N LEU A 15 26.28 1.04 5.13
CA LEU A 15 27.37 0.52 4.29
C LEU A 15 26.80 -0.53 3.34
N TYR A 16 27.22 -0.51 2.07
CA TYR A 16 26.79 -1.51 1.10
C TYR A 16 27.93 -1.92 0.16
N ILE A 17 27.81 -3.14 -0.34
CA ILE A 17 28.66 -3.68 -1.41
C ILE A 17 27.71 -4.31 -2.43
N GLU A 18 27.94 -4.01 -3.70
CA GLU A 18 27.26 -4.62 -4.82
C GLU A 18 28.28 -5.15 -5.84
N LEU A 19 28.03 -6.34 -6.32
CA LEU A 19 28.83 -7.01 -7.35
C LEU A 19 27.89 -7.46 -8.45
N GLU A 20 28.25 -7.15 -9.69
CA GLU A 20 27.53 -7.59 -10.87
C GLU A 20 28.51 -8.05 -11.95
N ASN A 21 28.12 -9.05 -12.73
CA ASN A 21 28.95 -9.54 -13.82
C ASN A 21 28.13 -10.27 -14.87
N GLN A 22 28.56 -10.11 -16.11
CA GLN A 22 28.19 -10.95 -17.23
C GLN A 22 29.09 -12.20 -17.22
N LEU A 23 28.62 -13.32 -16.67
CA LEU A 23 29.42 -14.53 -16.50
C LEU A 23 29.65 -15.27 -17.82
N THR A 24 28.64 -15.27 -18.69
CA THR A 24 28.69 -15.73 -20.09
C THR A 24 27.91 -14.75 -20.96
N ASP A 25 27.96 -14.91 -22.29
CA ASP A 25 27.19 -14.05 -23.19
C ASP A 25 25.68 -14.07 -22.87
N ASP A 26 25.18 -15.19 -22.32
CA ASP A 26 23.77 -15.39 -22.04
C ASP A 26 23.41 -15.25 -20.54
N PHE A 27 24.39 -15.14 -19.62
CA PHE A 27 24.10 -15.16 -18.20
C PHE A 27 24.70 -13.96 -17.45
N TYR A 28 23.81 -13.15 -16.91
CA TYR A 28 24.10 -12.04 -16.01
C TYR A 28 23.65 -12.35 -14.59
N TRP A 29 24.45 -11.94 -13.59
CA TRP A 29 24.08 -12.03 -12.19
C TRP A 29 24.48 -10.77 -11.43
N ALA A 30 23.75 -10.48 -10.34
CA ALA A 30 24.12 -9.43 -9.39
C ALA A 30 23.86 -9.91 -7.97
N ALA A 31 24.75 -9.51 -7.05
CA ALA A 31 24.61 -9.75 -5.61
C ALA A 31 24.94 -8.47 -4.84
N ALA A 32 24.11 -8.16 -3.85
CA ALA A 32 24.32 -6.99 -2.99
C ALA A 32 24.12 -7.37 -1.53
N VAL A 33 24.88 -6.70 -0.64
CA VAL A 33 24.70 -6.76 0.82
C VAL A 33 24.76 -5.33 1.34
N ARG A 34 23.83 -4.99 2.23
CA ARG A 34 23.73 -3.69 2.88
C ARG A 34 23.55 -3.87 4.38
N TYR A 35 24.35 -3.17 5.16
CA TYR A 35 24.19 -3.03 6.61
C TYR A 35 23.82 -1.59 6.94
N GLU A 36 22.84 -1.40 7.80
CA GLU A 36 22.41 -0.10 8.31
C GLU A 36 22.29 -0.17 9.82
N ASP A 37 22.74 0.88 10.49
CA ASP A 37 22.64 1.04 11.94
C ASP A 37 21.94 2.36 12.27
N TYR A 38 20.85 2.23 13.01
CA TYR A 38 19.97 3.33 13.39
C TYR A 38 20.10 3.61 14.88
N SER A 39 20.13 4.89 15.25
CA SER A 39 20.35 5.34 16.63
C SER A 39 19.28 4.88 17.64
N ASP A 40 18.08 4.52 17.18
CA ASP A 40 16.91 4.27 18.02
C ASP A 40 16.40 2.82 18.03
N PHE A 41 16.75 1.99 17.04
CA PHE A 41 16.34 0.57 17.03
C PHE A 41 17.45 -0.41 16.60
N GLY A 42 18.68 0.08 16.36
CA GLY A 42 19.84 -0.75 16.11
C GLY A 42 20.07 -1.12 14.64
N GLY A 43 20.91 -2.14 14.43
CA GLY A 43 21.41 -2.53 13.12
C GLY A 43 20.56 -3.57 12.42
N ASN A 44 20.51 -3.48 11.07
CA ASN A 44 19.87 -4.46 10.20
C ASN A 44 20.73 -4.76 8.98
N THR A 45 20.67 -6.00 8.48
CA THR A 45 21.38 -6.43 7.29
C THR A 45 20.39 -6.91 6.24
N SER A 46 20.46 -6.36 5.04
CA SER A 46 19.72 -6.83 3.89
C SER A 46 20.67 -7.32 2.79
N TRP A 47 20.18 -8.24 1.97
CA TRP A 47 20.93 -8.78 0.84
C TRP A 47 20.00 -9.06 -0.34
N LYS A 48 20.57 -9.11 -1.54
CA LYS A 48 19.90 -9.45 -2.78
C LYS A 48 20.78 -10.32 -3.65
N LEU A 49 20.16 -11.30 -4.28
CA LEU A 49 20.76 -12.11 -5.35
C LEU A 49 19.79 -12.14 -6.52
N SER A 50 20.27 -11.79 -7.71
CA SER A 50 19.48 -11.83 -8.94
C SER A 50 20.28 -12.46 -10.07
N GLY A 51 19.57 -13.12 -10.97
CA GLY A 51 20.10 -13.70 -12.18
C GLY A 51 19.18 -13.48 -13.36
N ARG A 52 19.76 -13.25 -14.53
CA ARG A 52 19.08 -13.20 -15.82
C ARG A 52 19.77 -14.13 -16.80
N TYR A 53 19.01 -14.99 -17.44
CA TYR A 53 19.51 -15.94 -18.43
C TYR A 53 18.76 -15.76 -19.76
N GLU A 54 19.49 -15.49 -20.82
CA GLU A 54 18.98 -15.38 -22.19
C GLU A 54 18.84 -16.81 -22.76
N LEU A 55 17.60 -17.29 -22.84
CA LEU A 55 17.29 -18.59 -23.46
C LEU A 55 17.47 -18.56 -24.98
N THR A 56 17.12 -17.44 -25.56
CA THR A 56 17.27 -17.09 -26.99
C THR A 56 17.44 -15.58 -27.11
N ASP A 57 17.75 -15.10 -28.31
CA ASP A 57 17.83 -13.65 -28.60
C ASP A 57 16.54 -12.88 -28.23
N SER A 58 15.42 -13.58 -28.12
CA SER A 58 14.09 -12.98 -27.85
C SER A 58 13.52 -13.34 -26.48
N VAL A 59 14.06 -14.34 -25.77
CA VAL A 59 13.49 -14.85 -24.51
C VAL A 59 14.52 -14.86 -23.42
N ALA A 60 14.22 -14.20 -22.31
CA ALA A 60 15.04 -14.22 -21.09
C ALA A 60 14.23 -14.70 -19.88
N LEU A 61 14.88 -15.43 -18.99
CA LEU A 61 14.39 -15.75 -17.66
C LEU A 61 15.08 -14.82 -16.64
N ARG A 62 14.36 -14.46 -15.59
CA ARG A 62 14.91 -13.73 -14.45
C ARG A 62 14.45 -14.34 -13.14
N LEU A 63 15.37 -14.41 -12.19
CA LEU A 63 15.13 -14.88 -10.83
C LEU A 63 15.71 -13.87 -9.86
N THR A 64 15.00 -13.59 -8.79
CA THR A 64 15.50 -12.73 -7.73
C THR A 64 15.07 -13.29 -6.38
N THR A 65 15.97 -13.21 -5.41
CA THR A 65 15.64 -13.40 -4.00
C THR A 65 16.36 -12.33 -3.18
N ASP A 66 15.67 -11.77 -2.22
CA ASP A 66 16.20 -10.71 -1.40
C ASP A 66 15.59 -10.70 0.00
N THR A 67 16.28 -10.01 0.90
CA THR A 67 15.74 -9.59 2.18
C THR A 67 15.70 -8.08 2.24
N GLY A 68 14.61 -7.55 2.76
CA GLY A 68 14.46 -6.12 3.05
C GLY A 68 14.11 -5.91 4.51
N PHE A 69 14.13 -4.67 4.94
CA PHE A 69 13.57 -4.30 6.22
C PHE A 69 12.90 -2.92 6.15
N ARG A 70 11.98 -2.67 7.05
CA ARG A 70 11.39 -1.36 7.25
C ARG A 70 11.55 -0.92 8.70
N ALA A 71 12.30 0.15 8.90
CA ALA A 71 12.42 0.79 10.20
C ALA A 71 11.05 1.29 10.69
N PRO A 72 10.73 1.19 12.00
CA PRO A 72 9.61 1.91 12.57
C PRO A 72 9.73 3.39 12.24
N SER A 73 8.67 4.05 11.79
CA SER A 73 8.72 5.50 11.60
C SER A 73 8.82 6.22 12.95
N VAL A 74 9.40 7.42 12.95
CA VAL A 74 9.45 8.26 14.16
C VAL A 74 8.03 8.49 14.71
N GLN A 75 7.05 8.63 13.83
CA GLN A 75 5.65 8.72 14.24
C GLN A 75 5.12 7.45 14.92
N GLN A 76 5.45 6.26 14.41
CA GLN A 76 5.05 5.00 15.05
C GLN A 76 5.68 4.82 16.45
N LEU A 77 6.92 5.30 16.61
CA LEU A 77 7.63 5.21 17.88
C LEU A 77 7.08 6.17 18.94
N TYR A 78 6.77 7.41 18.54
CA TYR A 78 6.56 8.51 19.49
C TYR A 78 5.19 9.17 19.42
N PHE A 79 4.32 8.81 18.46
CA PHE A 79 2.99 9.37 18.38
C PHE A 79 2.17 8.95 19.61
N THR A 80 1.62 9.92 20.30
CA THR A 80 0.63 9.73 21.37
C THR A 80 -0.48 10.76 21.24
N ASN A 81 -1.71 10.32 21.44
CA ASN A 81 -2.89 11.18 21.37
C ASN A 81 -4.02 10.58 22.19
N VAL A 82 -4.84 11.44 22.81
CA VAL A 82 -6.12 11.04 23.37
C VAL A 82 -7.19 11.83 22.63
N SER A 83 -8.14 11.13 22.04
CA SER A 83 -9.24 11.71 21.27
C SER A 83 -10.57 11.32 21.88
N THR A 84 -11.49 12.28 21.93
CA THR A 84 -12.85 12.04 22.39
C THR A 84 -13.70 11.58 21.21
N PHE A 85 -14.30 10.40 21.35
CA PHE A 85 -15.33 9.87 20.46
C PHE A 85 -16.67 9.90 21.17
N PHE A 86 -17.75 9.90 20.40
CA PHE A 86 -19.10 9.84 20.95
C PHE A 86 -19.75 8.53 20.50
N ASP A 87 -19.86 7.59 21.43
CA ASP A 87 -20.46 6.29 21.17
C ASP A 87 -21.87 6.22 21.77
N PRO A 88 -22.82 5.51 21.13
CA PRO A 88 -24.14 5.33 21.69
C PRO A 88 -24.05 4.43 22.93
N ASP A 89 -24.59 4.89 24.04
CA ASP A 89 -24.77 4.08 25.25
C ASP A 89 -25.69 2.89 24.91
N PRO A 90 -25.24 1.63 25.15
CA PRO A 90 -25.98 0.43 24.74
C PRO A 90 -27.34 0.27 25.47
N VAL A 91 -27.59 1.00 26.54
CA VAL A 91 -28.83 0.94 27.32
C VAL A 91 -29.80 2.06 26.94
N THR A 92 -29.28 3.28 26.85
CA THR A 92 -30.09 4.48 26.61
C THR A 92 -30.14 4.94 25.15
N GLY A 93 -29.14 4.55 24.35
CA GLY A 93 -28.95 5.03 22.97
C GLY A 93 -28.46 6.47 22.89
N GLU A 94 -28.19 7.13 24.03
CA GLU A 94 -27.64 8.48 24.04
C GLU A 94 -26.12 8.43 23.70
N PHE A 95 -25.65 9.43 22.96
CA PHE A 95 -24.22 9.53 22.65
C PHE A 95 -23.46 10.02 23.88
N ILE A 96 -22.58 9.18 24.41
CA ILE A 96 -21.70 9.48 25.54
C ILE A 96 -20.27 9.69 25.04
N PRO A 97 -19.51 10.66 25.61
CA PRO A 97 -18.10 10.83 25.27
C PRO A 97 -17.28 9.66 25.81
N ARG A 98 -16.40 9.14 24.95
CA ARG A 98 -15.38 8.14 25.32
C ARG A 98 -14.00 8.65 24.88
N GLU A 99 -13.03 8.54 25.78
CA GLU A 99 -11.66 8.95 25.53
C GLU A 99 -10.85 7.74 25.03
N SER A 100 -10.39 7.81 23.78
CA SER A 100 -9.53 6.78 23.20
C SER A 100 -8.09 7.26 23.08
N GLY A 101 -7.18 6.54 23.74
CA GLY A 101 -5.75 6.84 23.77
C GLY A 101 -4.96 6.01 22.77
N THR A 102 -4.13 6.65 21.92
CA THR A 102 -3.04 5.99 21.23
C THR A 102 -1.76 6.23 22.03
N PHE A 103 -1.14 5.18 22.51
CA PHE A 103 0.02 5.25 23.41
C PHE A 103 1.30 4.83 22.69
N ASN A 104 2.33 5.65 22.80
CA ASN A 104 3.63 5.42 22.18
C ASN A 104 4.52 4.47 23.03
N GLN A 105 5.72 4.16 22.55
CA GLN A 105 6.64 3.25 23.23
C GLN A 105 7.19 3.77 24.57
N LEU A 106 7.10 5.06 24.85
CA LEU A 106 7.53 5.65 26.14
C LEU A 106 6.41 5.60 27.20
N SER A 107 5.19 5.19 26.84
CA SER A 107 4.06 5.16 27.73
C SER A 107 4.18 4.03 28.76
N PRO A 108 3.96 4.33 30.07
CA PRO A 108 3.87 3.31 31.10
C PRO A 108 2.77 2.26 30.81
N VAL A 109 1.64 2.67 30.23
CA VAL A 109 0.53 1.79 29.85
C VAL A 109 1.01 0.64 28.97
N ARG A 110 1.83 0.96 27.97
CA ARG A 110 2.39 -0.04 27.06
C ARG A 110 3.31 -1.02 27.77
N ALA A 111 4.17 -0.50 28.66
CA ALA A 111 5.09 -1.33 29.45
C ALA A 111 4.34 -2.28 30.40
N GLU A 112 3.26 -1.81 31.07
CA GLU A 112 2.44 -2.62 31.96
C GLU A 112 1.65 -3.70 31.20
N LEU A 113 1.28 -3.45 29.94
CA LEU A 113 0.68 -4.44 29.04
C LEU A 113 1.71 -5.43 28.46
N GLY A 114 3.00 -5.26 28.76
CA GLY A 114 4.08 -6.12 28.28
C GLY A 114 4.31 -6.03 26.76
N ILE A 115 3.87 -4.95 26.12
CA ILE A 115 4.07 -4.74 24.69
C ILE A 115 5.54 -4.35 24.45
N PRO A 116 6.33 -5.15 23.68
CA PRO A 116 7.75 -4.90 23.45
C PRO A 116 7.99 -3.61 22.66
N ASP A 117 9.19 -3.05 22.76
CA ASP A 117 9.60 -1.93 21.89
C ASP A 117 9.52 -2.32 20.43
N LEU A 118 9.18 -1.33 19.58
CA LEU A 118 9.09 -1.56 18.16
C LEU A 118 10.48 -1.89 17.60
N LYS A 119 10.51 -2.90 16.75
CA LYS A 119 11.66 -3.32 15.96
C LYS A 119 11.38 -3.19 14.47
N ALA A 120 12.40 -3.31 13.64
CA ALA A 120 12.22 -3.32 12.21
C ALA A 120 11.35 -4.49 11.77
N GLU A 121 10.48 -4.27 10.79
CA GLU A 121 9.87 -5.34 10.01
C GLU A 121 10.95 -5.92 9.08
N VAL A 122 10.92 -7.22 8.87
CA VAL A 122 11.85 -7.90 7.95
C VAL A 122 11.04 -8.57 6.84
N SER A 123 11.49 -8.40 5.61
CA SER A 123 10.87 -9.07 4.46
C SER A 123 11.82 -10.05 3.80
N HIS A 124 11.24 -11.15 3.30
CA HIS A 124 11.89 -12.13 2.44
C HIS A 124 11.10 -12.21 1.14
N SER A 125 11.78 -11.91 0.01
CA SER A 125 11.12 -11.87 -1.29
C SER A 125 11.74 -12.88 -2.26
N TYR A 126 10.87 -13.48 -3.06
CA TYR A 126 11.22 -14.37 -4.15
C TYR A 126 10.46 -13.96 -5.39
N SER A 127 11.13 -13.87 -6.54
CA SER A 127 10.46 -13.62 -7.80
C SER A 127 11.07 -14.43 -8.95
N ALA A 128 10.21 -14.82 -9.87
CA ALA A 128 10.58 -15.49 -11.11
C ALA A 128 9.81 -14.85 -12.27
N GLY A 129 10.51 -14.55 -13.35
CA GLY A 129 9.90 -13.91 -14.49
C GLY A 129 10.45 -14.39 -15.82
N ILE A 130 9.62 -14.20 -16.85
CA ILE A 130 9.96 -14.42 -18.25
C ILE A 130 9.74 -13.11 -19.02
N VAL A 131 10.70 -12.77 -19.85
CA VAL A 131 10.64 -11.62 -20.75
C VAL A 131 10.74 -12.12 -22.17
N TYR A 132 9.80 -11.74 -23.01
CA TYR A 132 9.84 -11.92 -24.44
C TYR A 132 9.95 -10.57 -25.14
N THR A 133 10.90 -10.44 -26.06
CA THR A 133 11.05 -9.26 -26.91
C THR A 133 11.04 -9.72 -28.36
N GLY A 134 10.00 -9.34 -29.08
CA GLY A 134 9.81 -9.66 -30.49
C GLY A 134 10.11 -8.48 -31.40
N ASP A 135 9.83 -8.67 -32.66
CA ASP A 135 9.96 -7.64 -33.70
C ASP A 135 8.88 -6.55 -33.51
N ASN A 136 9.09 -5.39 -34.13
CA ASN A 136 8.13 -4.27 -34.16
C ASN A 136 7.71 -3.74 -32.77
N GLY A 137 8.59 -3.83 -31.76
CA GLY A 137 8.33 -3.33 -30.42
C GLY A 137 7.31 -4.15 -29.62
N PHE A 138 7.02 -5.39 -30.04
CA PHE A 138 6.26 -6.32 -29.21
C PHE A 138 7.11 -6.81 -28.06
N ALA A 139 6.62 -6.65 -26.83
CA ALA A 139 7.28 -7.18 -25.64
C ALA A 139 6.24 -7.70 -24.64
N VAL A 140 6.58 -8.80 -23.99
CA VAL A 140 5.78 -9.41 -22.92
C VAL A 140 6.70 -9.65 -21.73
N THR A 141 6.25 -9.25 -20.54
CA THR A 141 6.88 -9.57 -19.28
C THR A 141 5.85 -10.21 -18.37
N LEU A 142 6.15 -11.37 -17.84
CA LEU A 142 5.33 -12.08 -16.87
C LEU A 142 6.21 -12.40 -15.67
N ASP A 143 5.79 -11.96 -14.48
CA ASP A 143 6.47 -12.20 -13.21
C ASP A 143 5.50 -12.81 -12.21
N ALA A 144 5.98 -13.78 -11.43
CA ALA A 144 5.34 -14.29 -10.24
C ALA A 144 6.24 -14.00 -9.05
N TYR A 145 5.65 -13.63 -7.92
CA TYR A 145 6.40 -13.28 -6.72
C TYR A 145 5.70 -13.71 -5.43
N GLU A 146 6.50 -13.88 -4.40
CA GLU A 146 6.07 -14.08 -3.03
C GLU A 146 6.90 -13.19 -2.11
N ILE A 147 6.22 -12.49 -1.19
CA ILE A 147 6.82 -11.59 -0.20
C ILE A 147 6.27 -11.97 1.17
N ASN A 148 7.13 -12.45 2.05
CA ASN A 148 6.83 -12.70 3.45
C ASN A 148 7.34 -11.52 4.26
N VAL A 149 6.51 -10.96 5.14
CA VAL A 149 6.88 -9.86 6.03
C VAL A 149 6.67 -10.32 7.46
N ASP A 150 7.77 -10.49 8.17
CA ASP A 150 7.78 -10.85 9.59
C ASP A 150 7.73 -9.58 10.45
N ASP A 151 7.09 -9.68 11.62
CA ASP A 151 7.03 -8.61 12.60
C ASP A 151 6.43 -7.29 12.05
N ARG A 152 5.41 -7.38 11.23
CA ARG A 152 4.77 -6.22 10.62
C ARG A 152 4.21 -5.28 11.69
N ILE A 153 4.54 -3.99 11.57
CA ILE A 153 4.07 -2.96 12.49
C ILE A 153 2.67 -2.51 12.08
N ILE A 154 1.74 -2.72 12.96
CA ILE A 154 0.35 -2.29 12.78
C ILE A 154 -0.08 -1.39 13.93
N LEU A 155 -1.09 -0.57 13.70
CA LEU A 155 -1.85 0.06 14.77
C LEU A 155 -2.98 -0.90 15.16
N SER A 156 -3.03 -1.30 16.43
CA SER A 156 -4.07 -2.22 16.94
C SER A 156 -5.47 -1.61 16.89
N GLY A 157 -6.48 -2.44 16.96
CA GLY A 157 -7.81 -2.05 17.40
C GLY A 157 -7.78 -1.47 18.81
N SER A 158 -8.92 -1.03 19.29
CA SER A 158 -9.09 -0.48 20.65
C SER A 158 -9.38 -1.59 21.66
N ILE A 159 -8.63 -1.62 22.75
CA ILE A 159 -9.00 -2.40 23.95
C ILE A 159 -9.61 -1.47 25.00
N ASP A 160 -10.78 -1.82 25.49
CA ASP A 160 -11.56 -1.00 26.40
C ASP A 160 -11.29 -1.38 27.88
N LYS A 161 -11.56 -0.49 28.82
CA LYS A 161 -11.49 -0.76 30.24
C LYS A 161 -12.35 -1.97 30.66
N GLU A 162 -13.45 -2.18 29.93
CA GLU A 162 -14.40 -3.27 30.18
C GLU A 162 -13.89 -4.63 29.66
N SER A 163 -12.85 -4.68 28.81
CA SER A 163 -12.30 -5.92 28.23
C SER A 163 -11.74 -6.87 29.29
N SER A 164 -11.09 -6.34 30.36
CA SER A 164 -10.68 -7.14 31.49
C SER A 164 -10.37 -6.27 32.72
N PRO A 165 -10.45 -6.84 33.96
CA PRO A 165 -10.05 -6.14 35.18
C PRO A 165 -8.58 -5.68 35.19
N ALA A 166 -7.70 -6.39 34.49
CA ALA A 166 -6.29 -6.00 34.37
C ALA A 166 -6.15 -4.74 33.48
N ILE A 167 -6.85 -4.68 32.35
CA ILE A 167 -6.88 -3.50 31.47
C ILE A 167 -7.49 -2.31 32.23
N ALA A 168 -8.61 -2.51 32.93
CA ALA A 168 -9.23 -1.46 33.76
C ALA A 168 -8.23 -0.84 34.74
N ALA A 169 -7.47 -1.67 35.46
CA ALA A 169 -6.48 -1.20 36.44
C ALA A 169 -5.33 -0.41 35.79
N ILE A 170 -4.87 -0.85 34.62
CA ILE A 170 -3.79 -0.18 33.86
C ILE A 170 -4.27 1.19 33.34
N LEU A 171 -5.49 1.27 32.81
CA LEU A 171 -6.05 2.50 32.28
C LEU A 171 -6.60 3.45 33.33
N GLU A 172 -6.82 3.00 34.59
CA GLU A 172 -7.33 3.84 35.69
C GLU A 172 -6.42 5.05 35.98
N GLY A 173 -5.10 4.90 35.76
CA GLY A 173 -4.11 5.98 35.88
C GLY A 173 -4.06 6.95 34.72
N THR A 174 -4.86 6.74 33.68
CA THR A 174 -4.92 7.55 32.46
C THR A 174 -6.24 8.30 32.34
N ASN A 175 -6.32 9.24 31.40
CA ASN A 175 -7.59 9.89 31.04
C ASN A 175 -8.28 9.17 29.85
N ALA A 176 -7.92 7.92 29.56
CA ALA A 176 -8.45 7.16 28.46
C ALA A 176 -9.38 6.02 28.92
N ASP A 177 -10.48 5.81 28.19
CA ASP A 177 -11.40 4.69 28.39
C ASP A 177 -10.97 3.49 27.56
N SER A 178 -10.22 3.71 26.49
CA SER A 178 -9.66 2.67 25.64
C SER A 178 -8.23 2.98 25.20
N ALA A 179 -7.50 1.96 24.75
CA ALA A 179 -6.10 2.08 24.35
C ALA A 179 -5.82 1.39 23.02
N ARG A 180 -4.96 2.03 22.21
CA ARG A 180 -4.42 1.52 20.94
C ARG A 180 -2.90 1.67 20.93
N PHE A 181 -2.22 0.78 20.19
CA PHE A 181 -0.77 0.72 20.16
C PHE A 181 -0.25 0.39 18.76
N PHE A 182 0.88 0.96 18.40
CA PHE A 182 1.70 0.38 17.34
C PHE A 182 2.47 -0.81 17.92
N MET A 183 2.42 -1.96 17.25
CA MET A 183 3.06 -3.20 17.70
C MET A 183 3.52 -4.06 16.52
N ASN A 184 4.63 -4.78 16.71
CA ASN A 184 5.07 -5.84 15.81
C ASN A 184 4.33 -7.11 16.15
N ALA A 185 3.17 -7.34 15.59
CA ALA A 185 2.28 -8.41 16.03
C ALA A 185 1.83 -9.36 14.92
N VAL A 186 2.11 -9.05 13.67
CA VAL A 186 1.53 -9.77 12.53
C VAL A 186 2.62 -10.17 11.55
N ASP A 187 2.60 -11.44 11.14
CA ASP A 187 3.34 -11.90 9.98
C ASP A 187 2.38 -12.03 8.80
N THR A 188 2.82 -11.57 7.63
CA THR A 188 1.99 -11.57 6.43
C THR A 188 2.72 -12.17 5.25
N LYS A 189 1.97 -12.84 4.39
CA LYS A 189 2.42 -13.38 3.12
C LYS A 189 1.64 -12.73 1.98
N THR A 190 2.37 -12.19 1.00
CA THR A 190 1.78 -11.64 -0.23
C THR A 190 2.28 -12.44 -1.42
N GLN A 191 1.37 -12.95 -2.24
CA GLN A 191 1.68 -13.61 -3.51
C GLN A 191 1.04 -12.81 -4.65
N GLY A 192 1.72 -12.79 -5.81
CA GLY A 192 1.17 -12.08 -6.95
C GLY A 192 1.76 -12.51 -8.28
N VAL A 193 1.08 -12.05 -9.33
CA VAL A 193 1.48 -12.21 -10.73
C VAL A 193 1.26 -10.89 -11.46
N ASP A 194 2.30 -10.42 -12.14
CA ASP A 194 2.27 -9.22 -12.96
C ASP A 194 2.50 -9.57 -14.43
N LEU A 195 1.63 -9.08 -15.30
CA LEU A 195 1.74 -9.20 -16.76
C LEU A 195 1.82 -7.82 -17.39
N VAL A 196 2.85 -7.59 -18.19
CA VAL A 196 2.96 -6.37 -19.02
C VAL A 196 3.13 -6.77 -20.47
N ILE A 197 2.30 -6.20 -21.34
CA ILE A 197 2.38 -6.39 -22.80
C ILE A 197 2.48 -5.01 -23.43
N THR A 198 3.41 -4.83 -24.36
CA THR A 198 3.52 -3.63 -25.19
C THR A 198 3.59 -3.99 -26.67
N GLN A 199 2.97 -3.18 -27.52
CA GLN A 199 3.02 -3.33 -28.97
C GLN A 199 3.04 -1.96 -29.65
N GLY A 200 3.97 -1.76 -30.55
CA GLY A 200 3.99 -0.65 -31.49
C GLY A 200 3.36 -1.02 -32.84
N PHE A 201 2.64 -0.08 -33.43
CA PHE A 201 2.05 -0.19 -34.77
C PHE A 201 2.43 1.04 -35.57
N ASP A 202 3.08 0.84 -36.71
CA ASP A 202 3.26 1.86 -37.70
C ASP A 202 2.00 1.91 -38.57
N LEU A 203 1.25 3.02 -38.52
CA LEU A 203 0.01 3.22 -39.25
C LEU A 203 0.25 3.98 -40.58
N GLY A 204 1.51 4.10 -40.98
CA GLY A 204 1.91 4.80 -42.19
C GLY A 204 1.55 6.28 -42.13
N GLU A 205 0.73 6.76 -43.11
CA GLU A 205 0.32 8.17 -43.18
C GLU A 205 -0.53 8.63 -41.98
N TYR A 206 -1.00 7.71 -41.12
CA TYR A 206 -1.76 8.01 -39.89
C TYR A 206 -0.90 8.01 -38.62
N GLY A 207 0.44 7.96 -38.78
CA GLY A 207 1.39 8.04 -37.66
C GLY A 207 1.61 6.73 -36.93
N ASP A 208 2.00 6.82 -35.64
CA ASP A 208 2.37 5.69 -34.81
C ASP A 208 1.38 5.48 -33.67
N LEU A 209 1.03 4.23 -33.44
CA LEU A 209 0.22 3.81 -32.29
C LEU A 209 1.01 2.86 -31.40
N LYS A 210 1.09 3.17 -30.11
CA LYS A 210 1.61 2.26 -29.07
C LYS A 210 0.46 1.81 -28.17
N ALA A 211 0.27 0.50 -28.07
CA ALA A 211 -0.65 -0.13 -27.12
C ALA A 211 0.14 -0.76 -25.97
N ASN A 212 -0.40 -0.67 -24.77
CA ASN A 212 0.13 -1.35 -23.60
C ASN A 212 -1.00 -1.92 -22.74
N LEU A 213 -0.77 -3.10 -22.15
CA LEU A 213 -1.57 -3.72 -21.13
C LEU A 213 -0.66 -3.99 -19.94
N ALA A 214 -1.07 -3.56 -18.75
CA ALA A 214 -0.50 -4.00 -17.49
C ALA A 214 -1.62 -4.62 -16.66
N TYR A 215 -1.41 -5.83 -16.16
CA TYR A 215 -2.34 -6.54 -15.28
C TYR A 215 -1.57 -7.03 -14.06
N SER A 216 -2.16 -6.86 -12.88
CA SER A 216 -1.62 -7.35 -11.61
C SER A 216 -2.71 -8.12 -10.86
N TYR A 217 -2.34 -9.31 -10.43
CA TYR A 217 -3.04 -10.06 -9.39
C TYR A 217 -2.16 -10.12 -8.15
N LYS A 218 -2.72 -9.80 -7.00
CA LYS A 218 -2.04 -9.94 -5.70
C LYS A 218 -3.03 -10.34 -4.61
N GLU A 219 -2.56 -11.17 -3.70
CA GLU A 219 -3.30 -11.60 -2.53
C GLU A 219 -2.38 -11.55 -1.31
N THR A 220 -2.89 -11.04 -0.19
CA THR A 220 -2.17 -10.95 1.08
C THR A 220 -2.93 -11.73 2.13
N GLU A 221 -2.22 -12.58 2.87
CA GLU A 221 -2.75 -13.38 3.97
C GLU A 221 -2.00 -13.05 5.25
N ILE A 222 -2.68 -13.16 6.38
CA ILE A 222 -2.06 -13.13 7.72
C ILE A 222 -1.65 -14.56 8.04
N GLU A 223 -0.34 -14.79 8.24
CA GLU A 223 0.20 -16.10 8.58
C GLU A 223 0.18 -16.35 10.09
N SER A 224 0.48 -15.33 10.87
CA SER A 224 0.46 -15.42 12.33
C SER A 224 0.13 -14.10 13.01
N ILE A 225 -0.42 -14.19 14.21
CA ILE A 225 -0.63 -13.07 15.13
C ILE A 225 0.04 -13.44 16.44
N SER A 226 0.92 -12.56 16.96
CA SER A 226 1.67 -12.76 18.18
C SER A 226 1.38 -11.64 19.17
N LEU A 227 0.81 -12.00 20.34
CA LEU A 227 0.45 -11.05 21.38
C LEU A 227 1.19 -11.33 22.71
N PRO A 228 1.45 -10.31 23.55
CA PRO A 228 1.84 -10.48 24.94
C PRO A 228 0.77 -11.28 25.71
N SER A 229 1.22 -12.10 26.68
CA SER A 229 0.33 -13.02 27.40
C SER A 229 -0.81 -12.34 28.14
N ILE A 230 -0.66 -11.10 28.59
CA ILE A 230 -1.69 -10.31 29.26
C ILE A 230 -2.85 -9.94 28.28
N LEU A 231 -2.59 -9.94 26.99
CA LEU A 231 -3.55 -9.63 25.94
C LEU A 231 -4.16 -10.88 25.29
N ASN A 232 -3.81 -12.09 25.79
CA ASN A 232 -4.40 -13.33 25.30
C ASN A 232 -5.92 -13.35 25.55
N GLY A 233 -6.67 -13.71 24.52
CA GLY A 233 -8.13 -13.70 24.53
C GLY A 233 -8.75 -12.36 24.14
N LEU A 234 -7.93 -11.35 23.77
CA LEU A 234 -8.35 -10.06 23.24
C LEU A 234 -7.96 -9.91 21.74
N GLU A 235 -7.67 -11.03 21.08
CA GLU A 235 -7.26 -11.04 19.68
C GLU A 235 -8.31 -10.36 18.80
N ASP A 236 -9.59 -10.65 18.98
CA ASP A 236 -10.70 -10.10 18.19
C ASP A 236 -10.93 -8.58 18.44
N GLU A 237 -10.46 -8.05 19.58
CA GLU A 237 -10.53 -6.61 19.86
C GLU A 237 -9.33 -5.85 19.25
N LEU A 238 -8.14 -6.44 19.33
CA LEU A 238 -6.90 -5.87 18.81
C LEU A 238 -6.77 -6.00 17.30
N PHE A 239 -7.36 -7.05 16.72
CA PHE A 239 -7.40 -7.35 15.29
C PHE A 239 -8.87 -7.54 14.89
N ASP A 240 -9.64 -6.48 15.07
CA ASP A 240 -11.03 -6.49 14.65
C ASP A 240 -11.15 -6.60 13.12
N ASN A 241 -12.35 -6.77 12.66
CA ASN A 241 -12.68 -6.90 11.24
C ASN A 241 -12.11 -5.76 10.38
N ILE A 242 -12.01 -4.54 10.94
CA ILE A 242 -11.48 -3.37 10.23
C ILE A 242 -9.99 -3.57 9.96
N GLU A 243 -9.23 -4.00 10.96
CA GLU A 243 -7.78 -4.13 10.84
C GLU A 243 -7.40 -5.34 9.96
N VAL A 244 -8.08 -6.48 10.12
CA VAL A 244 -7.86 -7.68 9.31
C VAL A 244 -8.16 -7.39 7.83
N VAL A 245 -9.35 -6.90 7.51
CA VAL A 245 -9.76 -6.57 6.14
C VAL A 245 -8.84 -5.51 5.53
N ARG A 246 -8.39 -4.52 6.32
CA ARG A 246 -7.46 -3.50 5.85
C ARG A 246 -6.13 -4.09 5.37
N MET A 247 -5.66 -5.15 6.00
CA MET A 247 -4.41 -5.83 5.62
C MET A 247 -4.58 -6.77 4.43
N THR A 248 -5.72 -7.46 4.32
CA THR A 248 -5.91 -8.58 3.39
C THR A 248 -6.75 -8.24 2.16
N GLU A 249 -7.83 -7.45 2.31
CA GLU A 249 -8.86 -7.30 1.27
C GLU A 249 -9.17 -5.84 0.89
N ALA A 250 -8.60 -4.88 1.60
CA ALA A 250 -8.88 -3.47 1.36
C ALA A 250 -8.38 -2.94 0.00
N ASN A 251 -7.48 -3.65 -0.65
CA ASN A 251 -7.03 -3.35 -1.99
C ASN A 251 -7.55 -4.39 -2.97
N PRO A 252 -8.01 -3.98 -4.16
CA PRO A 252 -8.42 -4.94 -5.18
C PRO A 252 -7.33 -5.98 -5.45
N LYS A 253 -7.68 -7.27 -5.43
CA LYS A 253 -6.75 -8.36 -5.81
C LYS A 253 -6.37 -8.26 -7.28
N ASN A 254 -7.27 -7.76 -8.12
CA ASN A 254 -7.08 -7.64 -9.57
C ASN A 254 -7.09 -6.16 -9.98
N THR A 255 -6.04 -5.72 -10.67
CA THR A 255 -6.00 -4.40 -11.30
C THR A 255 -5.46 -4.50 -12.73
N ALA A 256 -5.94 -3.65 -13.63
CA ALA A 256 -5.41 -3.59 -14.98
C ALA A 256 -5.39 -2.15 -15.51
N ASN A 257 -4.43 -1.89 -16.37
CA ASN A 257 -4.35 -0.66 -17.15
C ASN A 257 -4.18 -1.02 -18.63
N ILE A 258 -5.05 -0.49 -19.49
CA ILE A 258 -4.94 -0.59 -20.92
C ILE A 258 -4.71 0.82 -21.45
N GLY A 259 -3.59 1.04 -22.12
CA GLY A 259 -3.20 2.34 -22.63
C GLY A 259 -2.97 2.33 -24.13
N PHE A 260 -3.36 3.43 -24.79
CA PHE A 260 -3.08 3.70 -26.19
C PHE A 260 -2.47 5.08 -26.29
N THR A 261 -1.29 5.18 -26.93
CA THR A 261 -0.64 6.44 -27.26
C THR A 261 -0.54 6.52 -28.78
N HIS A 262 -1.24 7.48 -29.36
CA HIS A 262 -1.22 7.75 -30.79
C HIS A 262 -0.46 9.03 -31.05
N GLN A 263 0.52 8.97 -31.94
CA GLN A 263 1.30 10.12 -32.41
C GLN A 263 1.01 10.34 -33.90
N TYR A 264 0.49 11.51 -34.20
CA TYR A 264 0.21 11.92 -35.58
C TYR A 264 0.58 13.38 -35.76
N ASP A 265 1.54 13.66 -36.63
CA ASP A 265 2.13 14.99 -36.81
C ASP A 265 2.52 15.62 -35.45
N ASP A 266 1.96 16.79 -35.15
CA ASP A 266 2.16 17.53 -33.90
C ASP A 266 1.23 17.11 -32.77
N PHE A 267 0.40 16.10 -32.98
CA PHE A 267 -0.54 15.61 -31.99
C PHE A 267 -0.04 14.35 -31.30
N THR A 268 -0.20 14.31 -29.98
CA THR A 268 -0.03 13.09 -29.18
C THR A 268 -1.30 12.88 -28.37
N THR A 269 -2.05 11.82 -28.67
CA THR A 269 -3.29 11.47 -27.96
C THR A 269 -3.05 10.24 -27.08
N ASN A 270 -3.44 10.32 -25.81
CA ASN A 270 -3.38 9.22 -24.86
C ASN A 270 -4.79 8.87 -24.41
N LEU A 271 -5.13 7.59 -24.53
CA LEU A 271 -6.36 7.01 -24.00
C LEU A 271 -5.96 5.90 -23.02
N ARG A 272 -6.48 5.94 -21.79
CA ARG A 272 -6.21 4.95 -20.76
C ARG A 272 -7.49 4.46 -20.12
N PHE A 273 -7.60 3.16 -19.99
CA PHE A 273 -8.62 2.47 -19.21
C PHE A 273 -7.95 1.85 -17.99
N SER A 274 -8.45 2.15 -16.80
CA SER A 274 -7.98 1.58 -15.54
C SER A 274 -9.09 0.73 -14.92
N TYR A 275 -8.81 -0.53 -14.69
CA TYR A 275 -9.68 -1.49 -14.02
C TYR A 275 -9.27 -1.65 -12.56
N PHE A 276 -10.22 -1.54 -11.68
CA PHE A 276 -10.12 -1.85 -10.27
C PHE A 276 -11.09 -2.98 -9.97
N GLY A 277 -10.57 -4.11 -9.51
CA GLY A 277 -11.36 -5.26 -9.10
C GLY A 277 -12.19 -4.97 -7.85
N GLU A 278 -12.91 -5.97 -7.40
CA GLU A 278 -13.64 -5.95 -6.15
C GLU A 278 -12.69 -5.76 -4.97
N TYR A 279 -13.17 -5.09 -3.93
CA TYR A 279 -12.44 -4.85 -2.69
C TYR A 279 -13.42 -4.82 -1.52
N THR A 280 -12.93 -5.16 -0.33
CA THR A 280 -13.74 -5.21 0.88
C THR A 280 -13.36 -4.08 1.85
N VAL A 281 -14.35 -3.52 2.52
CA VAL A 281 -14.14 -2.58 3.63
C VAL A 281 -14.73 -3.18 4.88
N GLY A 282 -13.89 -3.31 5.92
CA GLY A 282 -14.31 -3.72 7.25
C GLY A 282 -14.99 -2.55 7.98
N TYR A 283 -16.10 -2.84 8.63
CA TYR A 283 -16.78 -1.99 9.59
C TYR A 283 -16.86 -2.73 10.94
N SER A 284 -17.10 -2.03 12.04
CA SER A 284 -17.05 -2.61 13.40
C SER A 284 -17.88 -3.91 13.55
N SER A 285 -18.99 -4.04 12.83
CA SER A 285 -19.92 -5.18 12.96
C SER A 285 -20.16 -5.94 11.65
N SER A 286 -19.52 -5.55 10.55
CA SER A 286 -19.79 -6.13 9.23
C SER A 286 -18.65 -5.88 8.26
N GLU A 287 -18.64 -6.66 7.18
CA GLU A 287 -17.82 -6.43 6.00
C GLU A 287 -18.73 -6.07 4.83
N VAL A 288 -18.24 -5.19 3.96
CA VAL A 288 -18.95 -4.80 2.76
C VAL A 288 -18.02 -4.92 1.57
N GLU A 289 -18.38 -5.80 0.64
CA GLU A 289 -17.72 -5.93 -0.65
C GLU A 289 -18.26 -4.88 -1.63
N TYR A 290 -17.34 -4.22 -2.31
CA TYR A 290 -17.59 -3.20 -3.32
C TYR A 290 -17.19 -3.73 -4.68
N GLY A 291 -18.08 -3.59 -5.65
CA GLY A 291 -17.91 -4.15 -6.99
C GLY A 291 -16.83 -3.44 -7.81
N ALA A 292 -16.31 -4.18 -8.76
CA ALA A 292 -15.30 -3.71 -9.70
C ALA A 292 -15.74 -2.49 -10.53
N ARG A 293 -14.79 -1.62 -10.90
CA ARG A 293 -15.01 -0.40 -11.69
C ARG A 293 -13.93 -0.19 -12.73
N TRP A 294 -14.32 0.50 -13.79
CA TRP A 294 -13.43 1.03 -14.81
C TRP A 294 -13.47 2.56 -14.78
N THR A 295 -12.30 3.18 -14.87
CA THR A 295 -12.18 4.61 -15.17
C THR A 295 -11.50 4.79 -16.53
N THR A 296 -11.76 5.91 -17.18
CA THR A 296 -11.20 6.22 -18.50
C THR A 296 -10.66 7.63 -18.51
N ASP A 297 -9.41 7.78 -18.93
CA ASP A 297 -8.75 9.07 -19.09
C ASP A 297 -8.41 9.30 -20.56
N LEU A 298 -8.61 10.52 -21.03
CA LEU A 298 -8.26 10.93 -22.41
C LEU A 298 -7.52 12.26 -22.35
N SER A 299 -6.41 12.35 -23.06
CA SER A 299 -5.72 13.63 -23.28
C SER A 299 -5.16 13.73 -24.67
N THR A 300 -5.14 14.95 -25.22
CA THR A 300 -4.48 15.25 -26.48
C THR A 300 -3.58 16.46 -26.31
N ARG A 301 -2.30 16.29 -26.61
CA ARG A 301 -1.29 17.33 -26.63
C ARG A 301 -1.06 17.76 -28.08
N TYR A 302 -1.11 19.06 -28.33
CA TYR A 302 -0.72 19.70 -29.57
C TYR A 302 0.59 20.48 -29.39
N ARG A 303 1.59 20.18 -30.18
CA ARG A 303 2.85 20.93 -30.25
C ARG A 303 2.68 22.10 -31.21
N ALA A 304 2.32 23.27 -30.67
CA ALA A 304 2.03 24.46 -31.46
C ALA A 304 3.30 25.08 -32.09
N THR A 305 4.44 24.96 -31.39
CA THR A 305 5.79 25.33 -31.86
C THR A 305 6.81 24.38 -31.22
N ASP A 306 8.09 24.49 -31.56
CA ASP A 306 9.17 23.75 -30.94
C ASP A 306 9.25 23.98 -29.40
N ASN A 307 8.80 25.16 -28.98
CA ASN A 307 8.87 25.60 -27.59
C ASN A 307 7.52 25.59 -26.85
N LEU A 308 6.40 25.52 -27.56
CA LEU A 308 5.06 25.64 -26.96
C LEU A 308 4.20 24.41 -27.25
N SER A 309 3.69 23.78 -26.19
CA SER A 309 2.66 22.75 -26.31
C SER A 309 1.44 23.05 -25.48
N VAL A 310 0.28 22.61 -25.96
CA VAL A 310 -1.02 22.74 -25.31
C VAL A 310 -1.60 21.35 -25.13
N THR A 311 -2.00 20.98 -23.91
CA THR A 311 -2.66 19.71 -23.62
C THR A 311 -4.08 19.98 -23.13
N LEU A 312 -5.05 19.36 -23.78
CA LEU A 312 -6.41 19.22 -23.30
C LEU A 312 -6.58 17.81 -22.75
N GLY A 313 -7.12 17.68 -21.57
CA GLY A 313 -7.33 16.36 -20.98
C GLY A 313 -8.55 16.29 -20.08
N VAL A 314 -9.01 15.05 -19.92
CA VAL A 314 -10.06 14.67 -18.99
C VAL A 314 -9.64 13.40 -18.28
N GLN A 315 -9.71 13.43 -16.95
CA GLN A 315 -9.61 12.26 -16.10
C GLN A 315 -11.01 11.80 -15.75
N ASN A 316 -11.21 10.49 -15.70
CA ASN A 316 -12.51 9.88 -15.44
C ASN A 316 -13.60 10.41 -16.39
N LEU A 317 -13.37 10.24 -17.68
CA LEU A 317 -14.20 10.75 -18.79
C LEU A 317 -15.70 10.40 -18.65
N PHE A 318 -16.01 9.22 -18.10
CA PHE A 318 -17.38 8.72 -17.96
C PHE A 318 -17.98 9.01 -16.59
N ASP A 319 -17.35 9.86 -15.78
CA ASP A 319 -17.86 10.28 -14.47
C ASP A 319 -18.19 9.10 -13.55
N THR A 320 -17.30 8.09 -13.53
CA THR A 320 -17.45 6.88 -12.74
C THR A 320 -17.20 7.15 -11.26
N TYR A 321 -18.04 6.62 -10.40
CA TYR A 321 -17.93 6.72 -8.94
C TYR A 321 -17.78 5.33 -8.31
N PRO A 322 -17.12 5.23 -7.13
CA PRO A 322 -17.21 4.04 -6.29
C PRO A 322 -18.67 3.74 -5.92
N GLU A 323 -18.92 2.55 -5.44
CA GLU A 323 -20.22 2.24 -4.84
C GLU A 323 -20.41 3.00 -3.53
N LYS A 324 -21.68 3.34 -3.27
CA LYS A 324 -22.04 4.02 -2.02
C LYS A 324 -22.02 3.06 -0.86
N ARG A 325 -21.66 3.57 0.31
CA ARG A 325 -21.77 2.84 1.59
C ARG A 325 -23.22 2.47 1.87
N PRO A 326 -23.50 1.32 2.50
CA PRO A 326 -24.80 1.03 3.09
C PRO A 326 -25.24 2.15 4.06
N GLU A 327 -26.55 2.40 4.12
CA GLU A 327 -27.10 3.48 4.97
C GLU A 327 -26.71 3.30 6.45
N ASP A 328 -26.72 2.07 6.94
CA ASP A 328 -26.35 1.73 8.33
C ASP A 328 -24.88 2.04 8.67
N ASN A 329 -24.02 2.07 7.65
CA ASN A 329 -22.60 2.40 7.78
C ASN A 329 -22.28 3.86 7.39
N ASN A 330 -23.29 4.67 7.15
CA ASN A 330 -23.17 6.05 6.72
C ASN A 330 -23.47 6.99 7.89
N PHE A 331 -22.49 7.82 8.26
CA PHE A 331 -22.69 8.77 9.34
C PHE A 331 -23.54 9.96 8.85
N ASN A 332 -24.81 10.01 9.26
CA ASN A 332 -25.78 11.07 8.98
C ASN A 332 -25.95 11.45 7.49
N GLY A 333 -25.69 10.53 6.56
CA GLY A 333 -25.78 10.79 5.12
C GLY A 333 -24.70 11.73 4.56
N ILE A 334 -23.70 12.11 5.34
CA ILE A 334 -22.66 13.07 4.95
C ILE A 334 -21.59 12.41 4.08
N PHE A 335 -21.13 11.23 4.46
CA PHE A 335 -20.07 10.51 3.75
C PHE A 335 -20.66 9.27 3.04
N VAL A 336 -21.13 9.48 1.85
CA VAL A 336 -21.85 8.44 1.07
C VAL A 336 -20.94 7.41 0.40
N TYR A 337 -19.63 7.67 0.35
CA TYR A 337 -18.62 6.75 -0.18
C TYR A 337 -17.72 6.21 0.93
N PRO A 338 -17.07 5.03 0.76
CA PRO A 338 -16.05 4.58 1.69
C PRO A 338 -14.96 5.65 1.86
N LEU A 339 -14.64 6.02 3.12
CA LEU A 339 -13.63 7.03 3.42
C LEU A 339 -12.21 6.49 3.31
N THR A 340 -12.07 5.19 3.50
CA THR A 340 -10.81 4.45 3.45
C THR A 340 -10.89 3.40 2.36
N ASN A 341 -9.74 3.11 1.72
CA ASN A 341 -9.57 1.98 0.81
C ASN A 341 -10.32 2.05 -0.52
N THR A 342 -10.89 3.21 -0.90
CA THR A 342 -11.37 3.39 -2.28
C THR A 342 -10.19 3.38 -3.26
N PRO A 343 -10.19 2.50 -4.27
CA PRO A 343 -9.05 2.37 -5.19
C PRO A 343 -8.91 3.56 -6.16
N PHE A 344 -9.90 4.42 -6.25
CA PHE A 344 -9.88 5.66 -7.04
C PHE A 344 -10.74 6.74 -6.37
N GLY A 345 -10.55 8.00 -6.78
CA GLY A 345 -11.23 9.14 -6.16
C GLY A 345 -12.74 9.19 -6.47
N PHE A 346 -13.49 9.85 -5.59
CA PHE A 346 -14.93 10.05 -5.70
C PHE A 346 -15.32 11.48 -6.14
N ASN A 347 -14.40 12.21 -6.78
CA ASN A 347 -14.64 13.57 -7.26
C ASN A 347 -15.27 13.64 -8.66
N GLY A 348 -15.47 12.48 -9.31
CA GLY A 348 -16.01 12.42 -10.67
C GLY A 348 -15.01 12.86 -11.74
N GLY A 349 -15.54 13.31 -12.88
CA GLY A 349 -14.77 13.74 -14.05
C GLY A 349 -14.04 15.06 -13.81
N TYR A 350 -12.76 15.14 -14.20
CA TYR A 350 -11.93 16.33 -14.07
C TYR A 350 -11.36 16.74 -15.44
N TYR A 351 -11.65 17.96 -15.88
CA TYR A 351 -11.19 18.52 -17.14
C TYR A 351 -10.07 19.51 -16.90
N TYR A 352 -9.02 19.50 -17.71
CA TYR A 352 -7.89 20.39 -17.57
C TYR A 352 -7.33 20.88 -18.91
N LEU A 353 -6.72 22.07 -18.85
CA LEU A 353 -5.88 22.66 -19.90
C LEU A 353 -4.49 22.90 -19.30
N ASP A 354 -3.47 22.33 -19.95
CA ASP A 354 -2.06 22.56 -19.62
C ASP A 354 -1.35 23.30 -20.76
N LEU A 355 -0.58 24.33 -20.40
CA LEU A 355 0.26 25.08 -21.31
C LEU A 355 1.72 24.94 -20.88
N ARG A 356 2.53 24.35 -21.72
CA ARG A 356 3.96 24.14 -21.44
C ARG A 356 4.81 24.92 -22.44
N TYR A 357 5.65 25.81 -21.90
CA TYR A 357 6.67 26.53 -22.65
C TYR A 357 8.07 26.15 -22.17
N THR A 358 8.94 25.78 -23.10
CA THR A 358 10.34 25.40 -22.82
C THR A 358 11.26 26.46 -23.42
N TYR A 359 12.21 26.99 -22.65
CA TYR A 359 13.16 28.04 -23.07
C TYR A 359 14.27 27.48 -23.95
#